data_9613070908ef15b4748b554647e5d854
#
_entry.id   9613070908ef15b4748b554647e5d854
#
_cell.length_a   1.000
_cell.length_b   1.000
_cell.length_c   1.000
_cell.angle_alpha   90.00
_cell.angle_beta   90.00
_cell.angle_gamma   90.00
#
_symmetry.space_group_name_H-M   'P 1'
#
loop_
_entity.id
_entity.type
_entity.pdbx_description
1 polymer ?
#
loop_
_entity_poly.entity_id
_entity_poly.type
_entity_poly.pdbx_seq_one_letter_code
_entity_poly.pdbx_strand_id
1 'polypeptide(L)'
;MALTRPSVRASARTLYFAYGSNMDVAAMAARCPGAAFVGTARVDGHAFRVNRNHHATILPAAGKVVHGVLWTITDADQALLDEYEGVAISLYRRHEVQAQHPDGRVEAAMTYMARNTEPTLTGGPYFDALLAAARRVGLPSDYVLELETWRSEGGWGGRNSGTLGR
;
A
#
# COMPACT_ATOMS: atom_id res chain seq x y z
N MET A 1 42.14 -18.81 25.67
CA MET A 1 40.67 -18.85 25.71
C MET A 1 40.15 -17.86 24.68
N ALA A 2 39.68 -18.31 23.54
CA ALA A 2 39.13 -17.48 22.49
C ALA A 2 37.65 -17.26 22.79
N LEU A 3 37.27 -16.00 23.05
CA LEU A 3 35.89 -15.61 23.21
C LEU A 3 35.21 -15.61 21.81
N THR A 4 34.45 -16.64 21.56
CA THR A 4 33.61 -16.74 20.38
C THR A 4 32.53 -15.64 20.50
N ARG A 5 32.63 -14.59 19.68
CA ARG A 5 31.58 -13.60 19.51
C ARG A 5 30.31 -14.32 18.99
N PRO A 6 29.14 -14.13 19.62
CA PRO A 6 27.92 -14.64 19.02
C PRO A 6 27.74 -13.96 17.67
N SER A 7 27.64 -14.78 16.62
CA SER A 7 27.25 -14.32 15.29
C SER A 7 25.83 -13.75 15.41
N VAL A 8 25.69 -12.44 15.34
CA VAL A 8 24.39 -11.80 15.18
C VAL A 8 23.87 -12.26 13.82
N ARG A 9 22.94 -13.22 13.81
CA ARG A 9 22.20 -13.54 12.60
C ARG A 9 21.59 -12.25 12.09
N ALA A 10 21.99 -11.85 10.88
CA ALA A 10 21.31 -10.76 10.19
C ALA A 10 19.80 -11.09 10.18
N SER A 11 18.98 -10.20 10.73
CA SER A 11 17.52 -10.35 10.72
C SER A 11 17.06 -10.58 9.28
N ALA A 12 16.34 -11.68 9.04
CA ALA A 12 15.79 -11.97 7.73
C ALA A 12 14.91 -10.80 7.30
N ARG A 13 15.12 -10.30 6.08
CA ARG A 13 14.31 -9.21 5.53
C ARG A 13 13.31 -9.77 4.54
N THR A 14 12.08 -9.32 4.64
CA THR A 14 11.00 -9.64 3.73
C THR A 14 10.84 -8.51 2.72
N LEU A 15 10.62 -8.85 1.45
CA LEU A 15 10.24 -7.89 0.44
C LEU A 15 8.74 -7.62 0.56
N TYR A 16 8.37 -6.35 0.69
CA TYR A 16 7.00 -5.91 0.85
C TYR A 16 6.58 -4.98 -0.29
N PHE A 17 5.47 -5.31 -0.96
CA PHE A 17 4.88 -4.50 -2.01
C PHE A 17 3.74 -3.64 -1.45
N ALA A 18 3.90 -2.33 -1.54
CA ALA A 18 2.94 -1.32 -1.11
C ALA A 18 2.32 -0.62 -2.31
N TYR A 19 1.00 -0.57 -2.35
CA TYR A 19 0.20 0.03 -3.43
C TYR A 19 -0.75 1.14 -2.94
N GLY A 20 -0.82 1.36 -1.64
CA GLY A 20 -1.69 2.33 -0.98
C GLY A 20 -0.91 3.34 -0.14
N SER A 21 -1.39 3.63 1.07
CA SER A 21 -0.79 4.64 1.97
C SER A 21 0.68 4.37 2.31
N ASN A 22 1.12 3.12 2.30
CA ASN A 22 2.52 2.74 2.57
C ASN A 22 3.48 3.00 1.41
N MET A 23 3.01 3.58 0.31
CA MET A 23 3.88 4.17 -0.71
C MET A 23 4.54 5.47 -0.23
N ASP A 24 3.94 6.15 0.74
CA ASP A 24 4.50 7.38 1.30
C ASP A 24 5.74 7.07 2.15
N VAL A 25 6.89 7.61 1.71
CA VAL A 25 8.19 7.33 2.33
C VAL A 25 8.26 7.84 3.77
N ALA A 26 7.73 9.03 4.04
CA ALA A 26 7.74 9.61 5.39
C ALA A 26 6.80 8.85 6.34
N ALA A 27 5.61 8.51 5.87
CA ALA A 27 4.65 7.71 6.66
C ALA A 27 5.21 6.33 6.97
N MET A 28 5.83 5.67 5.99
CA MET A 28 6.42 4.35 6.19
C MET A 28 7.63 4.40 7.14
N ALA A 29 8.47 5.40 7.05
CA ALA A 29 9.61 5.60 7.98
C ALA A 29 9.16 5.77 9.43
N ALA A 30 8.05 6.47 9.65
CA ALA A 30 7.46 6.64 10.98
C ALA A 30 6.82 5.35 11.49
N ARG A 31 6.19 4.57 10.62
CA ARG A 31 5.47 3.35 10.96
C ARG A 31 6.39 2.15 11.15
N CYS A 32 7.40 2.03 10.30
CA CYS A 32 8.32 0.89 10.24
C CYS A 32 9.77 1.39 10.22
N PRO A 33 10.37 1.63 11.38
CA PRO A 33 11.72 2.23 11.45
C PRO A 33 12.82 1.39 10.81
N GLY A 34 12.63 0.07 10.71
CA GLY A 34 13.60 -0.85 10.09
C GLY A 34 13.42 -1.02 8.57
N ALA A 35 12.38 -0.44 7.98
CA ALA A 35 12.10 -0.56 6.57
C ALA A 35 13.10 0.23 5.72
N ALA A 36 13.48 -0.33 4.57
CA ALA A 36 14.31 0.33 3.58
C ALA A 36 13.59 0.38 2.23
N PHE A 37 13.53 1.56 1.62
CA PHE A 37 12.95 1.76 0.30
C PHE A 37 13.81 1.09 -0.77
N VAL A 38 13.18 0.28 -1.63
CA VAL A 38 13.86 -0.41 -2.74
C VAL A 38 13.64 0.32 -4.06
N GLY A 39 12.39 0.65 -4.38
CA GLY A 39 12.04 1.32 -5.63
C GLY A 39 10.62 1.02 -6.07
N THR A 40 10.25 1.50 -7.25
CA THR A 40 8.97 1.19 -7.87
C THR A 40 8.95 -0.23 -8.41
N ALA A 41 7.75 -0.81 -8.46
CA ALA A 41 7.51 -2.12 -9.06
C ALA A 41 6.06 -2.21 -9.55
N ARG A 42 5.76 -3.29 -10.28
CA ARG A 42 4.41 -3.60 -10.70
C ARG A 42 4.06 -5.06 -10.40
N VAL A 43 2.78 -5.33 -10.26
CA VAL A 43 2.23 -6.67 -10.07
C VAL A 43 1.20 -6.90 -11.17
N ASP A 44 1.49 -7.84 -12.06
CA ASP A 44 0.59 -8.21 -13.15
C ASP A 44 -0.54 -9.11 -12.64
N GLY A 45 -1.66 -9.16 -13.34
CA GLY A 45 -2.79 -10.01 -13.01
C GLY A 45 -3.58 -9.58 -11.78
N HIS A 46 -3.46 -8.31 -11.39
CA HIS A 46 -4.19 -7.71 -10.27
C HIS A 46 -4.73 -6.34 -10.66
N ALA A 47 -5.83 -5.94 -10.01
CA ALA A 47 -6.41 -4.61 -10.15
C ALA A 47 -6.47 -3.90 -8.80
N PHE A 48 -6.21 -2.60 -8.82
CA PHE A 48 -6.44 -1.72 -7.69
C PHE A 48 -7.94 -1.50 -7.50
N ARG A 49 -8.35 -1.39 -6.25
CA ARG A 49 -9.73 -1.09 -5.87
C ARG A 49 -9.79 -0.28 -4.58
N VAL A 50 -10.76 0.61 -4.48
CA VAL A 50 -11.19 1.17 -3.20
C VAL A 50 -12.40 0.39 -2.73
N ASN A 51 -12.33 -0.15 -1.53
CA ASN A 51 -13.41 -0.94 -0.95
C ASN A 51 -14.42 -0.06 -0.17
N ARG A 52 -15.53 -0.66 0.28
CA ARG A 52 -16.59 0.04 1.03
C ARG A 52 -16.13 0.73 2.31
N ASN A 53 -14.99 0.33 2.86
CA ASN A 53 -14.38 1.01 4.01
C ASN A 53 -13.55 2.23 3.60
N HIS A 54 -13.59 2.62 2.32
CA HIS A 54 -12.78 3.70 1.73
C HIS A 54 -11.27 3.47 1.83
N HIS A 55 -10.85 2.21 1.87
CA HIS A 55 -9.45 1.80 1.88
C HIS A 55 -9.05 1.14 0.56
N ALA A 56 -7.76 1.32 0.21
CA ALA A 56 -7.19 0.67 -0.95
C ALA A 56 -7.01 -0.84 -0.74
N THR A 57 -7.29 -1.60 -1.77
CA THR A 57 -6.96 -3.02 -1.87
C THR A 57 -6.60 -3.38 -3.30
N ILE A 58 -6.06 -4.56 -3.49
CA ILE A 58 -5.89 -5.18 -4.80
C ILE A 58 -6.55 -6.56 -4.79
N LEU A 59 -6.90 -7.04 -5.96
CA LEU A 59 -7.50 -8.37 -6.14
C LEU A 59 -7.07 -8.95 -7.48
N PRO A 60 -7.09 -10.29 -7.62
CA PRO A 60 -6.80 -10.93 -8.89
C PRO A 60 -7.72 -10.43 -10.00
N ALA A 61 -7.12 -10.02 -11.12
CA ALA A 61 -7.82 -9.56 -12.31
C ALA A 61 -6.94 -9.77 -13.53
N ALA A 62 -7.30 -10.70 -14.40
CA ALA A 62 -6.53 -11.02 -15.60
C ALA A 62 -6.38 -9.79 -16.52
N GLY A 63 -5.16 -9.56 -17.02
CA GLY A 63 -4.86 -8.46 -17.91
C GLY A 63 -4.72 -7.09 -17.25
N LYS A 64 -4.89 -6.99 -15.94
CA LYS A 64 -4.69 -5.75 -15.17
C LYS A 64 -3.33 -5.71 -14.51
N VAL A 65 -2.88 -4.51 -14.18
CA VAL A 65 -1.58 -4.25 -13.56
C VAL A 65 -1.76 -3.26 -12.42
N VAL A 66 -1.12 -3.56 -11.29
CA VAL A 66 -1.01 -2.64 -10.15
C VAL A 66 0.42 -2.14 -10.06
N HIS A 67 0.60 -0.84 -10.01
CA HIS A 67 1.88 -0.22 -9.73
C HIS A 67 1.99 0.17 -8.26
N GLY A 68 3.18 0.12 -7.72
CA GLY A 68 3.46 0.45 -6.33
C GLY A 68 4.96 0.55 -6.08
N VAL A 69 5.33 0.38 -4.82
CA VAL A 69 6.72 0.42 -4.38
C VAL A 69 7.10 -0.82 -3.58
N LEU A 70 8.37 -1.13 -3.59
CA LEU A 70 8.95 -2.22 -2.79
C LEU A 70 9.74 -1.65 -1.61
N TRP A 71 9.58 -2.33 -0.49
CA TRP A 71 10.32 -2.13 0.75
C TRP A 71 10.98 -3.45 1.17
N THR A 72 12.17 -3.39 1.75
CA THR A 72 12.62 -4.48 2.60
C THR A 72 12.24 -4.17 4.04
N ILE A 73 11.61 -5.11 4.71
CA ILE A 73 11.11 -4.96 6.08
C ILE A 73 11.70 -6.03 6.98
N THR A 74 11.86 -5.71 8.25
CA THR A 74 12.24 -6.65 9.31
C THR A 74 11.01 -7.39 9.85
N ASP A 75 11.22 -8.45 10.64
CA ASP A 75 10.12 -9.14 11.33
C ASP A 75 9.38 -8.20 12.28
N ALA A 76 10.08 -7.28 12.94
CA ALA A 76 9.48 -6.26 13.79
C ALA A 76 8.60 -5.29 13.00
N ASP A 77 9.05 -4.84 11.83
CA ASP A 77 8.27 -4.00 10.93
C ASP A 77 7.02 -4.73 10.45
N GLN A 78 7.15 -6.01 10.13
CA GLN A 78 6.00 -6.82 9.69
C GLN A 78 4.93 -6.93 10.77
N ALA A 79 5.33 -7.07 12.03
CA ALA A 79 4.39 -7.08 13.16
C ALA A 79 3.66 -5.73 13.28
N LEU A 80 4.36 -4.60 13.09
CA LEU A 80 3.77 -3.27 13.09
C LEU A 80 2.80 -3.08 11.92
N LEU A 81 3.14 -3.57 10.73
CA LEU A 81 2.24 -3.54 9.57
C LEU A 81 1.00 -4.40 9.77
N ASP A 82 1.14 -5.59 10.34
CA ASP A 82 0.00 -6.45 10.66
C ASP A 82 -0.99 -5.77 11.60
N GLU A 83 -0.49 -5.06 12.60
CA GLU A 83 -1.32 -4.28 13.51
C GLU A 83 -2.01 -3.14 12.78
N TYR A 84 -1.26 -2.38 11.99
CA TYR A 84 -1.80 -1.27 11.19
C TYR A 84 -2.87 -1.72 10.20
N GLU A 85 -2.67 -2.85 9.54
CA GLU A 85 -3.60 -3.41 8.56
C GLU A 85 -4.76 -4.20 9.20
N GLY A 86 -4.74 -4.36 10.51
CA GLY A 86 -5.80 -5.06 11.24
C GLY A 86 -5.90 -6.54 10.90
N VAL A 87 -4.77 -7.22 10.73
CA VAL A 87 -4.73 -8.66 10.39
C VAL A 87 -5.42 -9.49 11.47
N ALA A 88 -5.20 -9.17 12.75
CA ALA A 88 -5.81 -9.89 13.87
C ALA A 88 -7.34 -9.83 13.91
N ILE A 89 -7.93 -8.74 13.38
CA ILE A 89 -9.39 -8.55 13.29
C ILE A 89 -9.93 -8.80 11.88
N SER A 90 -9.12 -9.41 11.02
CA SER A 90 -9.51 -9.83 9.68
C SER A 90 -9.92 -8.71 8.71
N LEU A 91 -9.37 -7.50 8.86
CA LEU A 91 -9.55 -6.43 7.88
C LEU A 91 -8.75 -6.69 6.61
N TYR A 92 -7.47 -7.02 6.78
CA TYR A 92 -6.56 -7.43 5.71
C TYR A 92 -5.93 -8.77 6.03
N ARG A 93 -5.39 -9.40 5.01
CA ARG A 93 -4.59 -10.62 5.12
C ARG A 93 -3.34 -10.49 4.27
N ARG A 94 -2.27 -11.18 4.67
CA ARG A 94 -1.04 -11.26 3.89
C ARG A 94 -1.23 -12.15 2.66
N HIS A 95 -0.64 -11.72 1.57
CA HIS A 95 -0.56 -12.48 0.33
C HIS A 95 0.85 -12.40 -0.25
N GLU A 96 1.22 -13.41 -1.01
CA GLU A 96 2.39 -13.37 -1.86
C GLU A 96 1.98 -12.94 -3.27
N VAL A 97 2.75 -12.03 -3.85
CA VAL A 97 2.62 -11.58 -5.24
C VAL A 97 3.97 -11.62 -5.93
N GLN A 98 3.96 -11.67 -7.26
CA GLN A 98 5.16 -11.56 -8.07
C GLN A 98 5.35 -10.11 -8.49
N ALA A 99 6.34 -9.44 -7.90
CA ALA A 99 6.64 -8.05 -8.17
C ALA A 99 7.72 -7.94 -9.25
N GLN A 100 7.44 -7.17 -10.29
CA GLN A 100 8.39 -6.90 -11.36
C GLN A 100 9.05 -5.55 -11.14
N HIS A 101 10.37 -5.55 -11.06
CA HIS A 101 11.20 -4.35 -11.03
C HIS A 101 11.26 -3.66 -12.40
N PRO A 102 11.65 -2.36 -12.47
CA PRO A 102 11.79 -1.66 -13.73
C PRO A 102 12.77 -2.28 -14.73
N ASP A 103 13.77 -3.04 -14.23
CA ASP A 103 14.75 -3.78 -15.04
C ASP A 103 14.22 -5.11 -15.60
N GLY A 104 12.97 -5.46 -15.28
CA GLY A 104 12.33 -6.70 -15.72
C GLY A 104 12.50 -7.89 -14.77
N ARG A 105 13.33 -7.77 -13.74
CA ARG A 105 13.52 -8.81 -12.72
C ARG A 105 12.24 -8.99 -11.92
N VAL A 106 11.84 -10.24 -11.68
CA VAL A 106 10.64 -10.60 -10.91
C VAL A 106 11.05 -11.26 -9.60
N GLU A 107 10.47 -10.79 -8.51
CA GLU A 107 10.71 -11.37 -7.17
C GLU A 107 9.37 -11.54 -6.43
N ALA A 108 9.30 -12.60 -5.63
CA ALA A 108 8.19 -12.78 -4.70
C ALA A 108 8.22 -11.70 -3.61
N ALA A 109 7.08 -11.08 -3.38
CA ALA A 109 6.91 -10.07 -2.34
C ALA A 109 5.64 -10.33 -1.55
N MET A 110 5.65 -9.98 -0.27
CA MET A 110 4.46 -9.98 0.56
C MET A 110 3.67 -8.70 0.31
N THR A 111 2.37 -8.79 0.30
CA THR A 111 1.45 -7.64 0.29
C THR A 111 0.24 -7.90 1.17
N TYR A 112 -0.57 -6.88 1.41
CA TYR A 112 -1.83 -7.01 2.13
C TYR A 112 -3.00 -6.86 1.17
N MET A 113 -4.00 -7.72 1.30
CA MET A 113 -5.26 -7.63 0.57
C MET A 113 -6.42 -7.57 1.56
N ALA A 114 -7.33 -6.62 1.35
CA ALA A 114 -8.53 -6.50 2.17
C ALA A 114 -9.45 -7.71 1.97
N ARG A 115 -10.13 -8.10 3.02
CA ARG A 115 -11.18 -9.13 2.92
C ARG A 115 -12.44 -8.59 2.27
N ASN A 116 -12.76 -7.33 2.53
CA ASN A 116 -13.85 -6.65 1.82
C ASN A 116 -13.33 -6.10 0.50
N THR A 117 -13.88 -6.56 -0.59
CA THR A 117 -13.51 -6.15 -1.96
C THR A 117 -14.65 -5.44 -2.70
N GLU A 118 -15.78 -5.14 -2.02
CA GLU A 118 -16.86 -4.40 -2.65
C GLU A 118 -16.41 -2.98 -2.98
N PRO A 119 -16.57 -2.54 -4.25
CA PRO A 119 -16.05 -1.25 -4.68
C PRO A 119 -16.89 -0.10 -4.17
N THR A 120 -16.22 1.04 -3.91
CA THR A 120 -16.87 2.33 -3.70
C THR A 120 -15.98 3.44 -4.23
N LEU A 121 -16.60 4.56 -4.59
CA LEU A 121 -15.86 5.79 -4.86
C LEU A 121 -15.46 6.43 -3.52
N THR A 122 -14.36 7.17 -3.53
CA THR A 122 -13.78 7.73 -2.32
C THR A 122 -13.26 9.16 -2.54
N GLY A 123 -12.86 9.79 -1.46
CA GLY A 123 -12.24 11.12 -1.44
C GLY A 123 -11.66 11.41 -0.07
N GLY A 124 -11.26 12.66 0.13
CA GLY A 124 -10.72 13.12 1.39
C GLY A 124 -9.22 12.90 1.57
N PRO A 125 -8.68 13.27 2.76
CA PRO A 125 -7.24 13.36 2.99
C PRO A 125 -6.46 12.07 2.77
N TYR A 126 -7.05 10.93 3.12
CA TYR A 126 -6.41 9.62 2.92
C TYR A 126 -6.14 9.35 1.43
N PHE A 127 -7.15 9.55 0.59
CA PHE A 127 -7.03 9.29 -0.85
C PHE A 127 -6.14 10.34 -1.54
N ASP A 128 -6.24 11.59 -1.12
CA ASP A 128 -5.35 12.65 -1.60
C ASP A 128 -3.88 12.35 -1.28
N ALA A 129 -3.60 11.87 -0.08
CA ALA A 129 -2.26 11.46 0.33
C ALA A 129 -1.75 10.25 -0.49
N LEU A 130 -2.61 9.27 -0.79
CA LEU A 130 -2.29 8.13 -1.64
C LEU A 130 -1.90 8.57 -3.05
N LEU A 131 -2.68 9.45 -3.67
CA LEU A 131 -2.38 9.99 -5.00
C LEU A 131 -1.09 10.83 -5.00
N ALA A 132 -0.88 11.65 -3.97
CA ALA A 132 0.33 12.44 -3.83
C ALA A 132 1.57 11.53 -3.68
N ALA A 133 1.48 10.46 -2.91
CA ALA A 133 2.55 9.47 -2.76
C ALA A 133 2.86 8.77 -4.09
N ALA A 134 1.83 8.34 -4.83
CA ALA A 134 1.98 7.72 -6.14
C ALA A 134 2.74 8.61 -7.13
N ARG A 135 2.42 9.90 -7.15
CA ARG A 135 3.13 10.90 -7.98
C ARG A 135 4.57 11.10 -7.51
N ARG A 136 4.77 11.25 -6.22
CA ARG A 136 6.08 11.54 -5.62
C ARG A 136 7.08 10.41 -5.84
N VAL A 137 6.66 9.15 -5.76
CA VAL A 137 7.53 8.00 -6.03
C VAL A 137 7.70 7.71 -7.52
N GLY A 138 6.99 8.43 -8.39
CA GLY A 138 7.16 8.35 -9.84
C GLY A 138 6.45 7.19 -10.51
N LEU A 139 5.27 6.80 -10.03
CA LEU A 139 4.45 5.83 -10.76
C LEU A 139 4.03 6.37 -12.14
N PRO A 140 3.77 5.49 -13.13
CA PRO A 140 3.35 5.93 -14.46
C PRO A 140 2.15 6.87 -14.41
N SER A 141 2.19 7.95 -15.17
CA SER A 141 1.16 8.99 -15.14
C SER A 141 -0.22 8.49 -15.57
N ASP A 142 -0.29 7.58 -16.53
CA ASP A 142 -1.52 6.91 -16.95
C ASP A 142 -2.11 6.05 -15.83
N TYR A 143 -1.28 5.37 -15.05
CA TYR A 143 -1.72 4.63 -13.87
C TYR A 143 -2.24 5.56 -12.77
N VAL A 144 -1.60 6.69 -12.55
CA VAL A 144 -2.11 7.69 -11.59
C VAL A 144 -3.47 8.24 -12.03
N LEU A 145 -3.67 8.49 -13.32
CA LEU A 145 -4.99 8.85 -13.86
C LEU A 145 -6.03 7.74 -13.64
N GLU A 146 -5.64 6.48 -13.79
CA GLU A 146 -6.51 5.34 -13.47
C GLU A 146 -6.90 5.34 -11.98
N LEU A 147 -5.95 5.60 -11.06
CA LEU A 147 -6.26 5.75 -9.63
C LEU A 147 -7.26 6.88 -9.36
N GLU A 148 -7.14 8.00 -10.07
CA GLU A 148 -8.04 9.16 -9.92
C GLU A 148 -9.50 8.84 -10.29
N THR A 149 -9.74 7.83 -11.11
CA THR A 149 -11.11 7.39 -11.45
C THR A 149 -11.92 6.88 -10.24
N TRP A 150 -11.23 6.55 -9.14
CA TRP A 150 -11.86 6.17 -7.89
C TRP A 150 -12.36 7.36 -7.06
N ARG A 151 -12.03 8.57 -7.48
CA ARG A 151 -12.51 9.78 -6.79
C ARG A 151 -14.00 9.98 -7.02
N SER A 152 -14.74 10.20 -5.93
CA SER A 152 -16.13 10.61 -6.03
C SER A 152 -16.25 12.01 -6.63
N GLU A 153 -17.19 12.20 -7.56
CA GLU A 153 -17.57 13.52 -8.04
C GLU A 153 -18.26 14.29 -6.89
N GLY A 154 -17.65 15.36 -6.45
CA GLY A 154 -18.07 16.11 -5.27
C GLY A 154 -17.14 15.77 -4.10
N GLY A 155 -16.11 16.60 -3.95
CA GLY A 155 -15.28 16.56 -2.76
C GLY A 155 -16.17 16.56 -1.53
N TRP A 156 -15.71 15.93 -0.48
CA TRP A 156 -16.31 15.96 0.86
C TRP A 156 -16.51 17.42 1.31
N GLY A 157 -17.46 18.13 0.65
CA GLY A 157 -18.00 19.39 1.10
C GLY A 157 -18.93 19.03 2.23
N GLY A 158 -18.49 19.29 3.46
CA GLY A 158 -19.38 19.33 4.59
C GLY A 158 -20.62 20.12 4.17
N ARG A 159 -21.75 19.49 4.07
CA ARG A 159 -23.00 20.20 3.99
C ARG A 159 -23.17 20.93 5.31
N ASN A 160 -22.76 22.17 5.29
CA ASN A 160 -23.24 23.14 6.25
C ASN A 160 -24.76 23.24 6.04
N SER A 161 -25.54 22.55 6.85
CA SER A 161 -26.96 22.79 6.95
C SER A 161 -27.12 24.14 7.64
N GLY A 162 -26.94 25.19 6.84
CA GLY A 162 -27.28 26.53 7.19
C GLY A 162 -28.78 26.72 7.09
N THR A 163 -29.40 26.84 8.24
CA THR A 163 -30.46 27.82 8.54
C THR A 163 -31.71 27.80 7.68
N LEU A 164 -32.71 27.20 8.21
CA LEU A 164 -34.08 27.64 8.00
C LEU A 164 -34.35 28.92 8.77
N GLY A 165 -34.52 29.97 8.02
CA GLY A 165 -35.32 31.10 8.44
C GLY A 165 -36.71 30.98 7.85
N ARG A 166 -37.71 30.98 8.75
CA ARG A 166 -39.18 31.16 8.63
C ARG A 166 -39.99 29.92 8.32
#